data_515528455f9b0b033ff7fff770a9511f
#
_entry.id   515528455f9b0b033ff7fff770a9511f
#
_cell.length_a   1.000
_cell.length_b   1.000
_cell.length_c   1.000
_cell.angle_alpha   90.00
_cell.angle_beta   90.00
_cell.angle_gamma   90.00
#
_symmetry.space_group_name_H-M   'P 1'
#
loop_
_entity.id
_entity.type
_entity.pdbx_description
1 polymer ?
#
loop_
_entity_poly.entity_id
_entity_poly.type
_entity_poly.pdbx_seq_one_letter_code
_entity_poly.pdbx_strand_id
1 'polypeptide(L)'
;FFDTRLSASGFTSCNNCHVFNTNWQDNLVKPRPDTSQGTDFFTLPFNTESLLNIVYRRFFFRDGRLQDLGHALTEPWIEDNQQLGRTRAEAATHLAGILRAKPGYVAHFRRAFDRDITHASDEEVFDFAGKALAVFARQLVTRPGPFDRWNQGRGSIPEAAVAGAALFTGRARCVLCHVGPNLTDGGFHNIGTSPPRDDGTRADEGRARVTGLAGDGGKFLTPTLRQVVTTSPYYHDGSALTLHDVIDHLDAGGGDDPNLDPLLGTPLGLSAGDKFDLYAFLKTLRSPPTVVRGSTGPLCDDAAVAALRAQLPR
;
A
#
# COMPACT_ATOMS: atom_id res chain seq x y z
N PHE A 1 -7.25 11.67 -7.58
CA PHE A 1 -6.53 10.41 -7.77
C PHE A 1 -6.11 10.20 -9.23
N PHE A 2 -7.00 10.45 -10.20
CA PHE A 2 -6.76 10.23 -11.64
C PHE A 2 -6.36 11.50 -12.40
N ASP A 3 -6.36 12.66 -11.76
CA ASP A 3 -6.09 13.94 -12.41
C ASP A 3 -4.58 14.21 -12.45
N THR A 4 -3.98 14.10 -13.63
CA THR A 4 -2.55 14.32 -13.82
C THR A 4 -2.14 15.79 -13.61
N ARG A 5 -3.10 16.72 -13.71
CA ARG A 5 -2.84 18.15 -13.48
C ARG A 5 -2.47 18.48 -12.04
N LEU A 6 -2.68 17.52 -11.12
CA LEU A 6 -2.26 17.62 -9.72
C LEU A 6 -0.81 17.14 -9.52
N SER A 7 0.04 17.34 -10.52
CA SER A 7 1.49 17.13 -10.43
C SER A 7 2.23 18.28 -11.08
N ALA A 8 3.48 18.49 -10.72
CA ALA A 8 4.32 19.55 -11.28
C ALA A 8 4.50 19.39 -12.81
N SER A 9 4.63 18.16 -13.28
CA SER A 9 4.74 17.84 -14.71
C SER A 9 3.42 17.98 -15.48
N GLY A 10 2.28 17.85 -14.80
CA GLY A 10 0.96 17.76 -15.42
C GLY A 10 0.64 16.39 -16.04
N PHE A 11 1.52 15.40 -15.91
CA PHE A 11 1.39 14.10 -16.55
C PHE A 11 1.30 12.92 -15.55
N THR A 12 1.63 13.14 -14.30
CA THR A 12 1.63 12.11 -13.26
C THR A 12 0.40 12.23 -12.35
N SER A 13 -0.25 11.12 -12.09
CA SER A 13 -1.33 11.01 -11.11
C SER A 13 -1.08 9.81 -10.19
N CYS A 14 -1.82 9.67 -9.10
CA CYS A 14 -1.72 8.50 -8.22
C CYS A 14 -1.95 7.19 -9.00
N ASN A 15 -2.81 7.22 -10.04
CA ASN A 15 -3.11 6.06 -10.87
C ASN A 15 -1.93 5.62 -11.76
N ASN A 16 -0.87 6.41 -11.94
CA ASN A 16 0.30 5.97 -12.70
C ASN A 16 1.05 4.86 -11.98
N CYS A 17 1.10 4.91 -10.63
CA CYS A 17 1.71 3.88 -9.80
C CYS A 17 0.65 2.96 -9.18
N HIS A 18 -0.47 3.49 -8.72
CA HIS A 18 -1.57 2.71 -8.14
C HIS A 18 -2.64 2.42 -9.19
N VAL A 19 -2.30 1.58 -10.17
CA VAL A 19 -3.13 1.31 -11.36
C VAL A 19 -4.38 0.50 -10.99
N PHE A 20 -5.56 1.02 -11.29
CA PHE A 20 -6.84 0.48 -10.80
C PHE A 20 -7.16 -0.94 -11.29
N ASN A 21 -6.69 -1.34 -12.47
CA ASN A 21 -6.95 -2.65 -13.06
C ASN A 21 -5.89 -3.71 -12.71
N THR A 22 -4.83 -3.33 -11.98
CA THR A 22 -3.76 -4.22 -11.50
C THR A 22 -3.71 -4.27 -9.96
N ASN A 23 -4.89 -4.27 -9.32
CA ASN A 23 -5.03 -4.28 -7.85
C ASN A 23 -4.38 -3.08 -7.15
N TRP A 24 -4.44 -1.91 -7.78
CA TRP A 24 -3.97 -0.63 -7.25
C TRP A 24 -2.46 -0.61 -6.97
N GLN A 25 -1.70 -1.25 -7.86
CA GLN A 25 -0.24 -1.18 -7.93
C GLN A 25 0.21 -1.29 -9.41
N ASP A 26 1.46 -0.98 -9.73
CA ASP A 26 1.98 -0.93 -11.11
C ASP A 26 2.63 -2.23 -11.61
N ASN A 27 2.82 -3.23 -10.74
CA ASN A 27 3.54 -4.47 -11.00
C ASN A 27 4.99 -4.28 -11.49
N LEU A 28 5.60 -3.14 -11.17
CA LEU A 28 7.00 -2.86 -11.46
C LEU A 28 7.88 -3.14 -10.23
N VAL A 29 9.12 -3.53 -10.46
CA VAL A 29 10.11 -3.69 -9.38
C VAL A 29 10.25 -2.38 -8.61
N LYS A 30 10.37 -1.28 -9.36
CA LYS A 30 10.33 0.08 -8.81
C LYS A 30 9.48 0.96 -9.71
N PRO A 31 8.57 1.76 -9.16
CA PRO A 31 7.75 2.66 -9.94
C PRO A 31 8.61 3.70 -10.63
N ARG A 32 8.17 4.08 -11.82
CA ARG A 32 8.80 5.14 -12.61
C ARG A 32 7.82 6.31 -12.66
N PRO A 33 8.10 7.39 -11.95
CA PRO A 33 7.34 8.62 -12.18
C PRO A 33 7.59 9.11 -13.62
N ASP A 34 6.72 9.98 -14.07
CA ASP A 34 6.68 10.46 -15.43
C ASP A 34 8.04 10.92 -15.99
N THR A 35 8.37 10.38 -17.15
CA THR A 35 9.62 10.63 -17.88
C THR A 35 9.47 11.72 -18.96
N SER A 36 8.33 12.39 -19.09
CA SER A 36 8.05 13.33 -20.17
C SER A 36 8.87 14.62 -20.12
N GLN A 37 9.54 14.89 -18.99
CA GLN A 37 10.34 16.11 -18.78
C GLN A 37 11.85 15.93 -18.99
N GLY A 38 12.29 14.84 -19.61
CA GLY A 38 13.72 14.66 -19.97
C GLY A 38 14.48 13.74 -19.03
N THR A 39 15.50 13.26 -19.50
CA THR A 39 16.68 12.44 -19.24
C THR A 39 16.96 11.82 -17.88
N ASP A 40 16.36 12.21 -16.79
CA ASP A 40 16.59 11.60 -15.48
C ASP A 40 15.44 10.68 -15.08
N PHE A 41 15.61 9.39 -15.37
CA PHE A 41 14.73 8.33 -14.88
C PHE A 41 14.89 8.21 -13.36
N PHE A 42 14.14 9.01 -12.62
CA PHE A 42 14.02 8.85 -11.19
C PHE A 42 13.19 7.60 -10.90
N THR A 43 13.79 6.59 -10.32
CA THR A 43 13.07 5.43 -9.78
C THR A 43 12.86 5.62 -8.29
N LEU A 44 11.64 5.43 -7.82
CA LEU A 44 11.38 5.45 -6.39
C LEU A 44 12.13 4.30 -5.70
N PRO A 45 12.57 4.47 -4.46
CA PRO A 45 13.36 3.46 -3.75
C PRO A 45 12.56 2.21 -3.42
N PHE A 46 11.22 2.32 -3.34
CA PHE A 46 10.33 1.26 -2.91
C PHE A 46 9.43 0.76 -4.02
N ASN A 47 9.09 -0.53 -3.94
CA ASN A 47 8.02 -1.12 -4.72
C ASN A 47 6.66 -0.50 -4.33
N THR A 48 5.80 -0.27 -5.32
CA THR A 48 4.46 0.32 -5.10
C THR A 48 3.60 -0.60 -4.24
N GLU A 49 3.09 -0.07 -3.15
CA GLU A 49 2.12 -0.78 -2.31
C GLU A 49 0.72 -0.77 -2.92
N SER A 50 0.02 -1.92 -2.88
CA SER A 50 -1.40 -1.93 -3.21
C SER A 50 -2.21 -1.08 -2.22
N LEU A 51 -3.15 -0.30 -2.74
CA LEU A 51 -4.09 0.48 -1.91
C LEU A 51 -5.29 -0.35 -1.42
N LEU A 52 -5.39 -1.62 -1.82
CA LEU A 52 -6.47 -2.48 -1.35
C LEU A 52 -6.39 -2.67 0.17
N ASN A 53 -7.54 -2.51 0.83
CA ASN A 53 -7.67 -2.61 2.29
C ASN A 53 -6.83 -1.60 3.10
N ILE A 54 -6.34 -0.54 2.45
CA ILE A 54 -5.52 0.47 3.14
C ILE A 54 -6.25 1.10 4.34
N VAL A 55 -7.58 1.17 4.30
CA VAL A 55 -8.42 1.72 5.39
C VAL A 55 -8.27 0.96 6.72
N TYR A 56 -7.84 -0.29 6.69
CA TYR A 56 -7.68 -1.12 7.88
C TYR A 56 -6.28 -1.06 8.47
N ARG A 57 -5.35 -0.30 7.84
CA ARG A 57 -3.99 -0.12 8.36
C ARG A 57 -3.96 0.97 9.43
N ARG A 58 -3.13 0.74 10.45
CA ARG A 58 -2.77 1.75 11.46
C ARG A 58 -1.59 2.60 11.01
N PHE A 59 -0.68 2.01 10.28
CA PHE A 59 0.54 2.64 9.78
C PHE A 59 0.54 2.63 8.25
N PHE A 60 1.06 3.70 7.66
CA PHE A 60 1.19 3.87 6.22
C PHE A 60 2.65 3.95 5.83
N PHE A 61 2.95 3.53 4.62
CA PHE A 61 4.27 3.23 4.07
C PHE A 61 4.94 2.02 4.74
N ARG A 62 5.98 1.50 4.07
CA ARG A 62 6.70 0.28 4.50
C ARG A 62 7.39 0.47 5.85
N ASP A 63 7.84 1.70 6.14
CA ASP A 63 8.49 2.10 7.39
C ASP A 63 7.49 2.57 8.48
N GLY A 64 6.22 2.76 8.11
CA GLY A 64 5.17 3.16 9.03
C GLY A 64 5.29 4.61 9.53
N ARG A 65 5.87 5.49 8.72
CA ARG A 65 6.14 6.89 9.12
C ARG A 65 4.90 7.74 9.34
N LEU A 66 3.75 7.35 8.78
CA LEU A 66 2.48 8.06 8.96
C LEU A 66 1.38 7.17 9.53
N GLN A 67 0.43 7.78 10.24
CA GLN A 67 -0.73 7.12 10.85
C GLN A 67 -2.06 7.74 10.43
N ASP A 68 -2.05 8.89 9.77
CA ASP A 68 -3.24 9.50 9.18
C ASP A 68 -3.30 9.18 7.67
N LEU A 69 -4.42 8.63 7.21
CA LEU A 69 -4.60 8.23 5.82
C LEU A 69 -4.62 9.43 4.86
N GLY A 70 -5.21 10.55 5.29
CA GLY A 70 -5.24 11.76 4.48
C GLY A 70 -3.84 12.32 4.26
N HIS A 71 -3.04 12.38 5.31
CA HIS A 71 -1.63 12.80 5.23
C HIS A 71 -0.82 11.82 4.37
N ALA A 72 -1.01 10.51 4.55
CA ALA A 72 -0.29 9.52 3.74
C ALA A 72 -0.58 9.64 2.24
N LEU A 73 -1.80 10.00 1.87
CA LEU A 73 -2.20 10.18 0.47
C LEU A 73 -1.81 11.55 -0.12
N THR A 74 -1.41 12.50 0.72
CA THR A 74 -0.88 13.79 0.27
C THR A 74 0.66 13.84 0.24
N GLU A 75 1.33 12.90 0.89
CA GLU A 75 2.79 12.81 0.94
C GLU A 75 3.43 12.80 -0.46
N PRO A 76 2.89 12.07 -1.47
CA PRO A 76 3.46 12.07 -2.81
C PRO A 76 3.46 13.43 -3.53
N TRP A 77 2.73 14.42 -3.02
CA TRP A 77 2.81 15.80 -3.52
C TRP A 77 4.00 16.57 -2.96
N ILE A 78 4.66 16.04 -1.92
CA ILE A 78 5.81 16.65 -1.27
C ILE A 78 7.05 15.83 -1.65
N GLU A 79 8.00 16.43 -2.37
CA GLU A 79 9.31 15.89 -2.80
C GLU A 79 9.30 14.65 -3.70
N ASP A 80 8.35 13.71 -3.53
CA ASP A 80 8.42 12.39 -4.16
C ASP A 80 7.89 12.34 -5.61
N ASN A 81 6.68 11.80 -5.80
CA ASN A 81 6.22 11.35 -7.11
C ASN A 81 5.59 12.45 -7.97
N GLN A 82 4.92 13.42 -7.33
CA GLN A 82 4.17 14.46 -8.01
C GLN A 82 4.81 15.85 -7.85
N GLN A 83 5.72 15.99 -6.91
CA GLN A 83 6.66 17.12 -6.76
C GLN A 83 6.03 18.52 -6.85
N LEU A 84 4.90 18.72 -6.20
CA LEU A 84 4.28 20.05 -6.14
C LEU A 84 5.06 21.04 -5.26
N GLY A 85 5.93 20.54 -4.40
CA GLY A 85 6.81 21.34 -3.54
C GLY A 85 7.78 20.47 -2.78
N ARG A 86 8.84 21.08 -2.25
CA ARG A 86 9.82 20.41 -1.36
C ARG A 86 9.39 20.41 0.09
N THR A 87 8.43 21.24 0.41
CA THR A 87 7.81 21.33 1.73
C THR A 87 6.29 21.21 1.59
N ARG A 88 5.64 20.84 2.68
CA ARG A 88 4.18 20.80 2.73
C ARG A 88 3.57 22.16 2.35
N ALA A 89 4.12 23.27 2.83
CA ALA A 89 3.61 24.60 2.55
C ALA A 89 3.69 24.95 1.05
N GLU A 90 4.82 24.62 0.39
CA GLU A 90 4.97 24.81 -1.05
C GLU A 90 3.98 23.93 -1.83
N ALA A 91 3.86 22.65 -1.48
CA ALA A 91 2.92 21.74 -2.11
C ALA A 91 1.46 22.22 -1.91
N ALA A 92 1.11 22.70 -0.72
CA ALA A 92 -0.21 23.25 -0.42
C ALA A 92 -0.52 24.47 -1.30
N THR A 93 0.43 25.40 -1.44
CA THR A 93 0.26 26.59 -2.28
C THR A 93 0.05 26.23 -3.75
N HIS A 94 0.87 25.33 -4.30
CA HIS A 94 0.71 24.89 -5.69
C HIS A 94 -0.60 24.14 -5.90
N LEU A 95 -0.94 23.18 -5.04
CA LEU A 95 -2.19 22.42 -5.14
C LEU A 95 -3.41 23.33 -5.06
N ALA A 96 -3.44 24.23 -4.09
CA ALA A 96 -4.54 25.18 -3.92
C ALA A 96 -4.70 26.07 -5.14
N GLY A 97 -3.60 26.55 -5.73
CA GLY A 97 -3.61 27.30 -6.99
C GLY A 97 -4.25 26.53 -8.13
N ILE A 98 -3.86 25.26 -8.32
CA ILE A 98 -4.42 24.38 -9.37
C ILE A 98 -5.93 24.15 -9.15
N LEU A 99 -6.34 23.85 -7.92
CA LEU A 99 -7.74 23.55 -7.60
C LEU A 99 -8.64 24.76 -7.75
N ARG A 100 -8.20 25.94 -7.28
CA ARG A 100 -8.94 27.20 -7.40
C ARG A 100 -9.11 27.67 -8.84
N ALA A 101 -8.12 27.43 -9.70
CA ALA A 101 -8.18 27.78 -11.11
C ALA A 101 -9.21 26.95 -11.91
N LYS A 102 -9.86 25.97 -11.29
CA LYS A 102 -10.79 25.05 -11.95
C LYS A 102 -12.17 25.10 -11.30
N PRO A 103 -13.19 25.73 -11.96
CA PRO A 103 -14.53 25.91 -11.39
C PRO A 103 -15.18 24.60 -10.93
N GLY A 104 -14.89 23.47 -11.61
CA GLY A 104 -15.39 22.15 -11.22
C GLY A 104 -14.90 21.73 -9.84
N TYR A 105 -13.62 21.94 -9.52
CA TYR A 105 -13.11 21.65 -8.17
C TYR A 105 -13.72 22.59 -7.12
N VAL A 106 -13.81 23.89 -7.40
CA VAL A 106 -14.45 24.84 -6.47
C VAL A 106 -15.87 24.39 -6.12
N ALA A 107 -16.67 24.02 -7.14
CA ALA A 107 -18.03 23.52 -6.93
C ALA A 107 -18.08 22.21 -6.14
N HIS A 108 -17.18 21.26 -6.44
CA HIS A 108 -17.12 19.99 -5.73
C HIS A 108 -16.71 20.16 -4.25
N PHE A 109 -15.71 20.97 -3.97
CA PHE A 109 -15.27 21.22 -2.59
C PHE A 109 -16.36 21.94 -1.78
N ARG A 110 -17.06 22.91 -2.39
CA ARG A 110 -18.21 23.57 -1.75
C ARG A 110 -19.29 22.55 -1.40
N ARG A 111 -19.64 21.66 -2.33
CA ARG A 111 -20.65 20.61 -2.10
C ARG A 111 -20.22 19.59 -1.03
N ALA A 112 -18.95 19.14 -1.07
CA ALA A 112 -18.45 18.09 -0.18
C ALA A 112 -18.17 18.58 1.23
N PHE A 113 -17.57 19.74 1.38
CA PHE A 113 -17.05 20.25 2.64
C PHE A 113 -17.81 21.45 3.18
N ASP A 114 -18.80 21.97 2.44
CA ASP A 114 -19.49 23.24 2.74
C ASP A 114 -18.50 24.41 2.89
N ARG A 115 -17.47 24.40 2.03
CA ARG A 115 -16.38 25.39 2.05
C ARG A 115 -16.10 25.90 0.63
N ASP A 116 -15.91 27.21 0.56
CA ASP A 116 -15.42 27.85 -0.66
C ASP A 116 -13.89 27.90 -0.61
N ILE A 117 -13.24 27.04 -1.38
CA ILE A 117 -11.78 26.96 -1.41
C ILE A 117 -11.10 28.22 -1.98
N THR A 118 -11.85 29.14 -2.61
CA THR A 118 -11.32 30.41 -3.07
C THR A 118 -11.00 31.38 -1.91
N HIS A 119 -11.60 31.14 -0.74
CA HIS A 119 -11.42 31.96 0.47
C HIS A 119 -10.73 31.18 1.62
N ALA A 120 -10.54 29.87 1.48
CA ALA A 120 -9.82 29.04 2.45
C ALA A 120 -8.31 29.30 2.36
N SER A 121 -7.55 28.98 3.42
CA SER A 121 -6.08 28.97 3.35
C SER A 121 -5.58 27.81 2.46
N ASP A 122 -4.34 27.89 2.00
CA ASP A 122 -3.75 26.84 1.16
C ASP A 122 -3.65 25.52 1.92
N GLU A 123 -3.30 25.56 3.21
CA GLU A 123 -3.25 24.39 4.08
C GLU A 123 -4.63 23.74 4.27
N GLU A 124 -5.70 24.52 4.45
CA GLU A 124 -7.05 23.97 4.53
C GLU A 124 -7.45 23.26 3.22
N VAL A 125 -7.12 23.86 2.07
CA VAL A 125 -7.38 23.25 0.77
C VAL A 125 -6.61 21.95 0.62
N PHE A 126 -5.36 21.89 1.06
CA PHE A 126 -4.52 20.70 1.04
C PHE A 126 -5.10 19.59 1.94
N ASP A 127 -5.53 19.94 3.15
CA ASP A 127 -6.17 19.00 4.08
C ASP A 127 -7.50 18.47 3.54
N PHE A 128 -8.33 19.30 2.92
CA PHE A 128 -9.55 18.85 2.27
C PHE A 128 -9.27 17.90 1.11
N ALA A 129 -8.23 18.15 0.34
CA ALA A 129 -7.81 17.24 -0.72
C ALA A 129 -7.37 15.88 -0.15
N GLY A 130 -6.60 15.86 0.92
CA GLY A 130 -6.22 14.65 1.65
C GLY A 130 -7.44 13.87 2.17
N LYS A 131 -8.41 14.57 2.79
CA LYS A 131 -9.67 13.97 3.24
C LYS A 131 -10.47 13.37 2.07
N ALA A 132 -10.55 14.06 0.94
CA ALA A 132 -11.23 13.56 -0.25
C ALA A 132 -10.56 12.28 -0.79
N LEU A 133 -9.23 12.27 -0.86
CA LEU A 133 -8.47 11.08 -1.25
C LEU A 133 -8.65 9.93 -0.25
N ALA A 134 -8.67 10.22 1.06
CA ALA A 134 -8.90 9.21 2.10
C ALA A 134 -10.27 8.54 1.97
N VAL A 135 -11.32 9.31 1.66
CA VAL A 135 -12.66 8.74 1.43
C VAL A 135 -12.69 7.86 0.18
N PHE A 136 -12.02 8.28 -0.89
CA PHE A 136 -11.85 7.44 -2.07
C PHE A 136 -11.12 6.13 -1.72
N ALA A 137 -9.96 6.21 -1.07
CA ALA A 137 -9.16 5.04 -0.72
C ALA A 137 -9.87 4.07 0.23
N ARG A 138 -10.75 4.56 1.11
CA ARG A 138 -11.60 3.72 1.99
C ARG A 138 -12.58 2.84 1.25
N GLN A 139 -12.88 3.11 -0.01
CA GLN A 139 -13.74 2.27 -0.85
C GLN A 139 -12.96 1.11 -1.49
N LEU A 140 -11.62 1.15 -1.46
CA LEU A 140 -10.76 0.15 -2.06
C LEU A 140 -10.63 -1.07 -1.14
N VAL A 141 -11.72 -1.82 -0.97
CA VAL A 141 -11.77 -2.98 -0.08
C VAL A 141 -12.02 -4.26 -0.86
N THR A 142 -11.36 -5.33 -0.43
CA THR A 142 -11.57 -6.65 -1.00
C THR A 142 -12.89 -7.25 -0.55
N ARG A 143 -13.53 -8.00 -1.43
CA ARG A 143 -14.74 -8.79 -1.10
C ARG A 143 -14.34 -10.19 -0.62
N PRO A 144 -15.27 -10.92 0.04
CA PRO A 144 -15.01 -12.30 0.44
C PRO A 144 -14.58 -13.16 -0.75
N GLY A 145 -13.37 -13.74 -0.65
CA GLY A 145 -12.80 -14.64 -1.65
C GLY A 145 -13.17 -16.11 -1.43
N PRO A 146 -12.55 -17.04 -2.17
CA PRO A 146 -12.73 -18.48 -1.97
C PRO A 146 -12.41 -18.92 -0.54
N PHE A 147 -11.29 -18.48 0.03
CA PHE A 147 -10.90 -18.77 1.41
C PHE A 147 -11.96 -18.33 2.42
N ASP A 148 -12.49 -17.11 2.28
CA ASP A 148 -13.47 -16.58 3.23
C ASP A 148 -14.76 -17.40 3.26
N ARG A 149 -15.23 -17.81 2.08
CA ARG A 149 -16.43 -18.66 1.97
C ARG A 149 -16.17 -20.03 2.56
N TRP A 150 -15.03 -20.64 2.26
CA TRP A 150 -14.65 -21.94 2.83
C TRP A 150 -14.54 -21.88 4.35
N ASN A 151 -13.85 -20.88 4.88
CA ASN A 151 -13.67 -20.67 6.31
C ASN A 151 -14.99 -20.43 7.07
N GLN A 152 -16.01 -19.97 6.36
CA GLN A 152 -17.38 -19.79 6.87
C GLN A 152 -18.28 -21.01 6.63
N GLY A 153 -17.75 -22.12 6.14
CA GLY A 153 -18.53 -23.31 5.79
C GLY A 153 -19.42 -23.13 4.54
N ARG A 154 -19.14 -22.12 3.71
CA ARG A 154 -19.97 -21.76 2.54
C ARG A 154 -19.20 -21.97 1.23
N GLY A 155 -18.79 -23.17 0.94
CA GLY A 155 -18.06 -23.53 -0.27
C GLY A 155 -16.85 -24.41 0.00
N SER A 156 -16.11 -24.72 -1.06
CA SER A 156 -14.90 -25.53 -1.01
C SER A 156 -13.73 -24.81 -1.67
N ILE A 157 -12.54 -25.19 -1.28
CA ILE A 157 -11.27 -24.84 -1.94
C ILE A 157 -10.58 -26.14 -2.35
N PRO A 158 -9.60 -26.10 -3.28
CA PRO A 158 -8.85 -27.29 -3.67
C PRO A 158 -8.18 -28.00 -2.47
N GLU A 159 -8.04 -29.31 -2.52
CA GLU A 159 -7.42 -30.12 -1.45
C GLU A 159 -6.01 -29.61 -1.13
N ALA A 160 -5.19 -29.31 -2.14
CA ALA A 160 -3.88 -28.70 -1.97
C ALA A 160 -3.95 -27.37 -1.19
N ALA A 161 -4.99 -26.57 -1.40
CA ALA A 161 -5.16 -25.32 -0.65
C ALA A 161 -5.60 -25.57 0.81
N VAL A 162 -6.34 -26.65 1.08
CA VAL A 162 -6.64 -27.08 2.47
C VAL A 162 -5.37 -27.51 3.18
N ALA A 163 -4.54 -28.32 2.52
CA ALA A 163 -3.22 -28.70 3.04
C ALA A 163 -2.32 -27.47 3.27
N GLY A 164 -2.31 -26.55 2.32
CA GLY A 164 -1.59 -25.27 2.44
C GLY A 164 -2.09 -24.39 3.60
N ALA A 165 -3.39 -24.36 3.88
CA ALA A 165 -3.94 -23.65 5.04
C ALA A 165 -3.47 -24.27 6.36
N ALA A 166 -3.39 -25.60 6.43
CA ALA A 166 -2.85 -26.31 7.59
C ALA A 166 -1.35 -26.03 7.79
N LEU A 167 -0.57 -25.98 6.70
CA LEU A 167 0.84 -25.58 6.76
C LEU A 167 0.99 -24.12 7.22
N PHE A 168 0.19 -23.21 6.66
CA PHE A 168 0.21 -21.78 6.98
C PHE A 168 -0.03 -21.50 8.47
N THR A 169 -0.98 -22.21 9.06
CA THR A 169 -1.31 -22.09 10.50
C THR A 169 -0.43 -22.94 11.41
N GLY A 170 0.22 -23.95 10.85
CA GLY A 170 1.07 -24.91 11.57
C GLY A 170 2.57 -24.71 11.32
N ARG A 171 3.20 -25.71 10.70
CA ARG A 171 4.65 -25.82 10.54
C ARG A 171 5.31 -24.64 9.83
N ALA A 172 4.64 -24.05 8.85
CA ALA A 172 5.18 -22.88 8.11
C ALA A 172 5.09 -21.57 8.92
N ARG A 173 4.36 -21.53 10.03
CA ARG A 173 4.28 -20.43 11.01
C ARG A 173 3.85 -19.08 10.43
N CYS A 174 3.34 -19.01 9.18
CA CYS A 174 2.96 -17.77 8.52
C CYS A 174 1.90 -16.99 9.30
N VAL A 175 1.00 -17.70 10.01
CA VAL A 175 -0.06 -17.12 10.82
C VAL A 175 0.46 -16.25 11.98
N LEU A 176 1.73 -16.40 12.39
CA LEU A 176 2.27 -15.61 13.50
C LEU A 176 2.39 -14.12 13.18
N CYS A 177 2.57 -13.78 11.91
CA CYS A 177 2.58 -12.40 11.41
C CYS A 177 1.33 -12.09 10.59
N HIS A 178 0.77 -13.09 9.88
CA HIS A 178 -0.35 -12.91 8.97
C HIS A 178 -1.67 -13.38 9.58
N VAL A 179 -2.16 -12.64 10.58
CA VAL A 179 -3.37 -12.95 11.37
C VAL A 179 -4.58 -12.09 10.96
N GLY A 180 -5.74 -12.50 11.47
CA GLY A 180 -6.98 -11.73 11.37
C GLY A 180 -7.55 -11.63 9.94
N PRO A 181 -8.63 -10.85 9.77
CA PRO A 181 -9.34 -10.76 8.49
C PRO A 181 -8.52 -10.23 7.33
N ASN A 182 -7.53 -9.39 7.61
CA ASN A 182 -6.63 -8.83 6.61
C ASN A 182 -5.34 -9.62 6.43
N LEU A 183 -5.14 -10.69 7.20
CA LEU A 183 -3.92 -11.50 7.16
C LEU A 183 -2.66 -10.64 7.32
N THR A 184 -2.65 -9.85 8.38
CA THR A 184 -1.54 -9.01 8.84
C THR A 184 -1.77 -8.67 10.31
N ASP A 185 -0.73 -8.65 11.10
CA ASP A 185 -0.74 -8.17 12.49
C ASP A 185 -0.55 -6.65 12.57
N GLY A 186 -0.18 -5.99 11.44
CA GLY A 186 0.17 -4.58 11.39
C GLY A 186 1.44 -4.23 12.18
N GLY A 187 2.25 -5.25 12.52
CA GLY A 187 3.54 -5.14 13.17
C GLY A 187 4.69 -4.87 12.19
N PHE A 188 5.88 -4.72 12.73
CA PHE A 188 7.10 -4.50 11.96
C PHE A 188 8.08 -5.65 12.22
N HIS A 189 8.44 -6.35 11.16
CA HIS A 189 9.30 -7.52 11.21
C HIS A 189 10.48 -7.39 10.26
N ASN A 190 11.64 -7.86 10.69
CA ASN A 190 12.81 -7.99 9.84
C ASN A 190 12.91 -9.44 9.36
N ILE A 191 12.71 -9.66 8.07
CA ILE A 191 12.82 -10.97 7.43
C ILE A 191 14.14 -11.13 6.66
N GLY A 192 15.10 -10.25 6.88
CA GLY A 192 16.43 -10.29 6.26
C GLY A 192 16.48 -9.80 4.81
N THR A 193 15.55 -8.92 4.39
CA THR A 193 15.51 -8.39 3.01
C THR A 193 16.28 -7.08 2.83
N SER A 194 16.80 -6.50 3.90
CA SER A 194 17.70 -5.33 3.86
C SER A 194 18.84 -5.53 4.88
N PRO A 195 19.73 -6.51 4.67
CA PRO A 195 20.82 -6.78 5.59
C PRO A 195 21.80 -5.61 5.66
N PRO A 196 22.54 -5.46 6.78
CA PRO A 196 23.58 -4.45 6.87
C PRO A 196 24.72 -4.78 5.92
N ARG A 197 25.40 -3.74 5.42
CA ARG A 197 26.66 -3.83 4.70
C ARG A 197 27.83 -4.00 5.69
N ASP A 198 29.03 -4.23 5.17
CA ASP A 198 30.23 -4.39 5.98
C ASP A 198 30.56 -3.16 6.86
N ASP A 199 30.13 -1.97 6.44
CA ASP A 199 30.27 -0.72 7.19
C ASP A 199 29.12 -0.50 8.23
N GLY A 200 28.22 -1.45 8.36
CA GLY A 200 27.05 -1.39 9.25
C GLY A 200 25.86 -0.59 8.72
N THR A 201 25.99 0.08 7.57
CA THR A 201 24.86 0.79 6.93
C THR A 201 23.93 -0.21 6.23
N ARG A 202 22.68 0.19 5.98
CA ARG A 202 21.70 -0.59 5.22
C ARG A 202 21.33 0.12 3.93
N ALA A 203 20.93 -0.65 2.94
CA ALA A 203 20.34 -0.07 1.73
C ALA A 203 19.03 0.65 2.06
N ASP A 204 18.26 0.09 2.99
CA ASP A 204 17.07 0.68 3.58
C ASP A 204 17.01 0.38 5.08
N GLU A 205 16.95 1.43 5.87
CA GLU A 205 16.88 1.33 7.33
C GLU A 205 15.51 0.83 7.82
N GLY A 206 14.51 0.81 6.97
CA GLY A 206 13.15 0.41 7.35
C GLY A 206 12.60 1.25 8.51
N ARG A 207 12.06 0.59 9.51
CA ARG A 207 11.45 1.21 10.69
C ARG A 207 12.44 2.07 11.49
N ALA A 208 13.71 1.76 11.50
CA ALA A 208 14.73 2.54 12.21
C ALA A 208 14.82 3.99 11.72
N ARG A 209 14.52 4.26 10.44
CA ARG A 209 14.43 5.63 9.91
C ARG A 209 13.43 6.49 10.69
N VAL A 210 12.36 5.88 11.22
CA VAL A 210 11.28 6.57 11.93
C VAL A 210 11.53 6.61 13.42
N THR A 211 12.04 5.53 14.00
CA THR A 211 12.21 5.39 15.44
C THR A 211 13.58 5.84 15.95
N GLY A 212 14.60 5.85 15.11
CA GLY A 212 16.00 6.06 15.51
C GLY A 212 16.60 4.89 16.31
N LEU A 213 15.88 3.77 16.45
CA LEU A 213 16.32 2.63 17.23
C LEU A 213 17.07 1.63 16.34
N ALA A 214 18.32 1.30 16.68
CA ALA A 214 19.13 0.35 15.91
C ALA A 214 18.46 -1.04 15.78
N GLY A 215 17.76 -1.50 16.82
CA GLY A 215 17.01 -2.76 16.79
C GLY A 215 15.80 -2.78 15.84
N ASP A 216 15.44 -1.64 15.27
CA ASP A 216 14.38 -1.53 14.24
C ASP A 216 14.94 -1.51 12.81
N GLY A 217 16.27 -1.62 12.66
CA GLY A 217 16.92 -1.69 11.36
C GLY A 217 16.48 -2.90 10.56
N GLY A 218 16.08 -2.66 9.30
CA GLY A 218 15.61 -3.68 8.37
C GLY A 218 14.20 -4.22 8.66
N LYS A 219 13.48 -3.66 9.64
CA LYS A 219 12.07 -4.00 9.89
C LYS A 219 11.15 -3.24 8.96
N PHE A 220 10.17 -3.95 8.40
CA PHE A 220 9.12 -3.39 7.56
C PHE A 220 7.74 -3.81 8.05
N LEU A 221 6.73 -3.00 7.74
CA LEU A 221 5.34 -3.28 8.07
C LEU A 221 4.88 -4.58 7.39
N THR A 222 4.28 -5.49 8.16
CA THR A 222 3.68 -6.71 7.63
C THR A 222 2.56 -6.37 6.64
N PRO A 223 2.70 -6.71 5.34
CA PRO A 223 1.65 -6.43 4.36
C PRO A 223 0.46 -7.39 4.54
N THR A 224 -0.71 -6.97 4.08
CA THR A 224 -1.84 -7.90 3.92
C THR A 224 -1.52 -8.96 2.88
N LEU A 225 -1.96 -10.20 3.09
CA LEU A 225 -1.93 -11.25 2.07
C LEU A 225 -3.18 -11.26 1.17
N ARG A 226 -4.13 -10.36 1.39
CA ARG A 226 -5.26 -10.22 0.48
C ARG A 226 -4.76 -9.82 -0.89
N GLN A 227 -5.17 -10.57 -1.93
CA GLN A 227 -4.74 -10.39 -3.33
C GLN A 227 -3.24 -10.64 -3.59
N VAL A 228 -2.52 -11.24 -2.66
CA VAL A 228 -1.05 -11.39 -2.74
C VAL A 228 -0.56 -12.00 -4.06
N VAL A 229 -1.29 -12.94 -4.66
CA VAL A 229 -0.91 -13.59 -5.93
C VAL A 229 -0.96 -12.66 -7.15
N THR A 230 -1.48 -11.46 -7.01
CA THR A 230 -1.64 -10.49 -8.10
C THR A 230 -0.89 -9.20 -7.84
N THR A 231 -0.05 -9.17 -6.81
CA THR A 231 0.69 -7.98 -6.38
C THR A 231 2.21 -8.19 -6.42
N SER A 232 2.69 -8.99 -7.38
CA SER A 232 4.13 -9.07 -7.67
C SER A 232 4.64 -7.76 -8.28
N PRO A 233 5.94 -7.42 -8.12
CA PRO A 233 6.93 -8.11 -7.30
C PRO A 233 6.78 -7.85 -5.79
N TYR A 234 7.51 -8.60 -4.99
CA TYR A 234 7.36 -8.64 -3.52
C TYR A 234 8.54 -7.98 -2.81
N TYR A 235 8.40 -7.84 -1.48
CA TYR A 235 9.26 -7.10 -0.58
C TYR A 235 9.17 -5.58 -0.77
N HIS A 236 9.87 -4.84 0.09
CA HIS A 236 9.87 -3.38 0.08
C HIS A 236 10.51 -2.80 -1.19
N ASP A 237 11.46 -3.50 -1.76
CA ASP A 237 12.27 -3.10 -2.92
C ASP A 237 11.91 -3.82 -4.23
N GLY A 238 10.94 -4.76 -4.20
CA GLY A 238 10.53 -5.53 -5.36
C GLY A 238 11.54 -6.61 -5.77
N SER A 239 12.46 -7.01 -4.90
CA SER A 239 13.54 -7.96 -5.25
C SER A 239 13.07 -9.40 -5.47
N ALA A 240 11.95 -9.81 -4.87
CA ALA A 240 11.36 -11.12 -5.15
C ALA A 240 10.30 -11.01 -6.26
N LEU A 241 10.51 -11.70 -7.36
CA LEU A 241 9.62 -11.61 -8.53
C LEU A 241 8.40 -12.52 -8.42
N THR A 242 8.50 -13.60 -7.67
CA THR A 242 7.44 -14.60 -7.51
C THR A 242 7.16 -14.92 -6.04
N LEU A 243 5.96 -15.45 -5.76
CA LEU A 243 5.66 -15.97 -4.42
C LEU A 243 6.48 -17.21 -4.07
N HIS A 244 7.00 -17.95 -5.06
CA HIS A 244 7.91 -19.05 -4.79
C HIS A 244 9.23 -18.53 -4.20
N ASP A 245 9.78 -17.44 -4.75
CA ASP A 245 10.98 -16.80 -4.20
C ASP A 245 10.76 -16.37 -2.73
N VAL A 246 9.57 -15.84 -2.41
CA VAL A 246 9.21 -15.46 -1.04
C VAL A 246 9.11 -16.68 -0.12
N ILE A 247 8.45 -17.77 -0.58
CA ILE A 247 8.31 -18.99 0.20
C ILE A 247 9.69 -19.65 0.42
N ASP A 248 10.54 -19.67 -0.61
CA ASP A 248 11.89 -20.25 -0.52
C ASP A 248 12.78 -19.46 0.45
N HIS A 249 12.72 -18.12 0.41
CA HIS A 249 13.43 -17.28 1.35
C HIS A 249 13.01 -17.54 2.82
N LEU A 250 11.71 -17.62 3.07
CA LEU A 250 11.19 -17.89 4.42
C LEU A 250 11.42 -19.34 4.84
N ASP A 251 11.39 -20.30 3.92
CA ASP A 251 11.75 -21.69 4.18
C ASP A 251 13.22 -21.83 4.59
N ALA A 252 14.12 -21.03 4.00
CA ALA A 252 15.52 -20.97 4.39
C ALA A 252 15.75 -20.35 5.79
N GLY A 253 14.71 -19.74 6.38
CA GLY A 253 14.80 -19.08 7.69
C GLY A 253 14.98 -17.57 7.62
N GLY A 254 14.75 -16.95 6.46
CA GLY A 254 15.03 -15.54 6.20
C GLY A 254 16.47 -15.27 5.76
N GLY A 255 16.86 -14.01 5.74
CA GLY A 255 18.23 -13.59 5.40
C GLY A 255 19.17 -13.54 6.60
N ASP A 256 20.46 -13.35 6.32
CA ASP A 256 21.47 -13.14 7.37
C ASP A 256 21.42 -11.66 7.84
N ASP A 257 20.85 -11.45 9.01
CA ASP A 257 20.67 -10.13 9.58
C ASP A 257 20.72 -10.18 11.11
N PRO A 258 21.55 -9.35 11.77
CA PRO A 258 21.65 -9.34 13.24
C PRO A 258 20.34 -8.92 13.95
N ASN A 259 19.44 -8.23 13.24
CA ASN A 259 18.14 -7.83 13.74
C ASN A 259 17.02 -8.72 13.19
N LEU A 260 17.33 -9.91 12.67
CA LEU A 260 16.34 -10.86 12.15
C LEU A 260 15.27 -11.12 13.20
N ASP A 261 14.00 -11.21 12.77
CA ASP A 261 12.90 -11.52 13.68
C ASP A 261 13.13 -12.88 14.36
N PRO A 262 12.98 -12.99 15.69
CA PRO A 262 13.21 -14.24 16.44
C PRO A 262 12.36 -15.42 15.99
N LEU A 263 11.26 -15.19 15.27
CA LEU A 263 10.43 -16.23 14.66
C LEU A 263 11.08 -16.89 13.45
N LEU A 264 12.16 -16.31 12.93
CA LEU A 264 12.95 -16.78 11.79
C LEU A 264 14.32 -17.30 12.27
N GLY A 265 15.28 -17.45 11.37
CA GLY A 265 16.64 -17.92 11.65
C GLY A 265 16.79 -19.43 11.67
N THR A 266 15.69 -20.20 11.56
CA THR A 266 15.70 -21.65 11.44
C THR A 266 14.91 -22.08 10.23
N PRO A 267 15.51 -22.89 9.32
CA PRO A 267 14.80 -23.42 8.16
C PRO A 267 13.52 -24.16 8.56
N LEU A 268 12.45 -23.97 7.78
CA LEU A 268 11.16 -24.63 8.00
C LEU A 268 11.17 -26.09 7.53
N GLY A 269 12.07 -26.44 6.60
CA GLY A 269 12.21 -27.76 6.02
C GLY A 269 10.99 -28.16 5.20
N LEU A 270 10.47 -27.25 4.39
CA LEU A 270 9.31 -27.50 3.53
C LEU A 270 9.74 -28.30 2.30
N SER A 271 9.01 -29.38 2.01
CA SER A 271 9.15 -30.10 0.75
C SER A 271 8.60 -29.28 -0.43
N ALA A 272 8.94 -29.69 -1.64
CA ALA A 272 8.37 -29.07 -2.85
C ALA A 272 6.82 -29.18 -2.87
N GLY A 273 6.26 -30.27 -2.35
CA GLY A 273 4.82 -30.45 -2.17
C GLY A 273 4.23 -29.44 -1.19
N ASP A 274 4.87 -29.22 -0.03
CA ASP A 274 4.42 -28.23 0.95
C ASP A 274 4.41 -26.81 0.38
N LYS A 275 5.44 -26.45 -0.40
CA LYS A 275 5.53 -25.13 -1.06
C LYS A 275 4.42 -24.95 -2.12
N PHE A 276 4.13 -26.00 -2.87
CA PHE A 276 3.00 -26.02 -3.82
C PHE A 276 1.67 -25.82 -3.08
N ASP A 277 1.44 -26.52 -1.98
CA ASP A 277 0.21 -26.42 -1.19
C ASP A 277 0.05 -25.04 -0.56
N LEU A 278 1.12 -24.46 0.01
CA LEU A 278 1.12 -23.07 0.47
C LEU A 278 0.75 -22.09 -0.63
N TYR A 279 1.36 -22.24 -1.81
CA TYR A 279 1.01 -21.40 -2.96
C TYR A 279 -0.46 -21.58 -3.38
N ALA A 280 -0.95 -22.83 -3.39
CA ALA A 280 -2.36 -23.10 -3.67
C ALA A 280 -3.30 -22.43 -2.66
N PHE A 281 -2.93 -22.42 -1.38
CA PHE A 281 -3.67 -21.68 -0.34
C PHE A 281 -3.64 -20.18 -0.61
N LEU A 282 -2.48 -19.58 -0.85
CA LEU A 282 -2.34 -18.14 -1.13
C LEU A 282 -3.21 -17.69 -2.32
N LYS A 283 -3.39 -18.54 -3.33
CA LYS A 283 -4.29 -18.28 -4.46
C LYS A 283 -5.75 -18.13 -4.03
N THR A 284 -6.17 -18.77 -2.95
CA THR A 284 -7.56 -18.67 -2.45
C THR A 284 -7.85 -17.34 -1.76
N LEU A 285 -6.81 -16.57 -1.40
CA LEU A 285 -6.90 -15.24 -0.79
C LEU A 285 -7.24 -14.14 -1.81
N ARG A 286 -7.30 -14.50 -3.08
CA ARG A 286 -7.77 -13.61 -4.15
C ARG A 286 -9.28 -13.43 -4.05
N SER A 287 -9.74 -12.19 -4.09
CA SER A 287 -11.16 -11.85 -4.17
C SER A 287 -11.53 -11.35 -5.59
N PRO A 288 -12.82 -11.33 -5.93
CA PRO A 288 -13.26 -10.64 -7.13
C PRO A 288 -12.78 -9.19 -7.15
N PRO A 289 -12.52 -8.60 -8.32
CA PRO A 289 -12.10 -7.21 -8.43
C PRO A 289 -13.06 -6.28 -7.70
N THR A 290 -12.52 -5.34 -6.95
CA THR A 290 -13.31 -4.27 -6.36
C THR A 290 -13.71 -3.31 -7.46
N VAL A 291 -15.00 -3.27 -7.81
CA VAL A 291 -15.53 -2.26 -8.74
C VAL A 291 -15.81 -1.01 -7.95
N VAL A 292 -15.01 0.02 -8.14
CA VAL A 292 -15.32 1.36 -7.67
C VAL A 292 -16.38 1.92 -8.61
N ARG A 293 -17.61 2.03 -8.16
CA ARG A 293 -18.68 2.68 -8.94
C ARG A 293 -18.30 4.14 -9.15
N GLY A 294 -18.27 4.58 -10.40
CA GLY A 294 -18.02 5.98 -10.76
C GLY A 294 -16.63 6.28 -11.31
N SER A 295 -15.83 5.26 -11.67
CA SER A 295 -14.46 5.47 -12.21
C SER A 295 -14.37 6.14 -13.58
N THR A 296 -15.49 6.47 -14.24
CA THR A 296 -15.52 7.11 -15.57
C THR A 296 -16.29 8.42 -15.63
N GLY A 297 -16.81 8.91 -14.51
CA GLY A 297 -17.58 10.16 -14.45
C GLY A 297 -16.96 11.18 -13.49
N PRO A 298 -17.44 12.43 -13.50
CA PRO A 298 -17.03 13.43 -12.54
C PRO A 298 -17.30 12.91 -11.13
N LEU A 299 -16.23 12.74 -10.41
CA LEU A 299 -16.09 12.14 -9.09
C LEU A 299 -17.07 12.74 -8.08
N CYS A 300 -17.96 11.97 -7.58
CA CYS A 300 -18.81 12.10 -6.41
C CYS A 300 -20.29 11.91 -6.78
N ASP A 301 -20.76 10.67 -6.63
CA ASP A 301 -22.19 10.49 -6.40
C ASP A 301 -22.57 11.08 -5.01
N ASP A 302 -23.86 11.31 -4.80
CA ASP A 302 -24.33 11.92 -3.55
C ASP A 302 -24.04 11.04 -2.31
N ALA A 303 -23.84 9.72 -2.50
CA ALA A 303 -23.47 8.81 -1.42
C ALA A 303 -22.00 9.02 -0.97
N ALA A 304 -21.08 9.23 -1.91
CA ALA A 304 -19.69 9.56 -1.59
C ALA A 304 -19.56 10.92 -0.89
N VAL A 305 -20.38 11.91 -1.30
CA VAL A 305 -20.46 13.22 -0.62
C VAL A 305 -21.04 13.11 0.79
N ALA A 306 -22.08 12.30 0.97
CA ALA A 306 -22.67 12.04 2.28
C ALA A 306 -21.69 11.34 3.23
N ALA A 307 -20.94 10.36 2.72
CA ALA A 307 -19.89 9.67 3.48
C ALA A 307 -18.75 10.60 3.90
N LEU A 308 -18.35 11.54 3.04
CA LEU A 308 -17.38 12.59 3.35
C LEU A 308 -17.88 13.49 4.50
N ARG A 309 -19.13 13.96 4.40
CA ARG A 309 -19.73 14.83 5.43
C ARG A 309 -19.86 14.16 6.78
N ALA A 310 -20.20 12.86 6.82
CA ALA A 310 -20.33 12.11 8.07
C ALA A 310 -19.02 11.93 8.84
N GLN A 311 -17.87 12.14 8.20
CA GLN A 311 -16.53 11.97 8.77
C GLN A 311 -15.86 13.32 9.17
N LEU A 312 -16.52 14.44 8.90
CA LEU A 312 -16.02 15.75 9.35
C LEU A 312 -16.41 15.92 10.83
N PRO A 313 -15.49 16.37 11.70
CA PRO A 313 -15.85 16.81 13.03
C PRO A 313 -16.83 17.99 12.91
N ARG A 314 -17.89 17.97 13.72
CA ARG A 314 -18.84 19.08 13.85
C ARG A 314 -18.21 20.23 14.59
#